data_8661c8df7afe02c807df84fe013bee90
#
_entry.id   8661c8df7afe02c807df84fe013bee90
#
_cell.length_a   1.000
_cell.length_b   1.000
_cell.length_c   1.000
_cell.angle_alpha   90.00
_cell.angle_beta   90.00
_cell.angle_gamma   90.00
#
_symmetry.space_group_name_H-M   'P 1'
#
loop_
_entity.id
_entity.type
_entity.pdbx_description
1 polymer ?
#
loop_
_entity_poly.entity_id
_entity_poly.type
_entity_poly.pdbx_seq_one_letter_code
_entity_poly.pdbx_strand_id
1 'polypeptide(L)'
;MAHFAKLGKGNIVTKVVVVHNNIATDEAAGIQFLKDLYNEPYSVWVQTSYNTRGGVHKTGGTPFRMNYAGVDYKYDDVRDAFIPPKPFDSWTLNEDTLLWNPPVSFPDDGNRYNWNETNQTWDLVSE
;
A
#
# COMPACT_ATOMS: atom_id res chain seq x y z
N MET A 1 16.73 6.26 0.57
CA MET A 1 16.07 5.97 1.87
C MET A 1 15.26 4.70 1.75
N ALA A 2 15.29 3.86 2.75
CA ALA A 2 14.48 2.65 2.80
C ALA A 2 13.24 2.90 3.66
N HIS A 3 12.12 2.31 3.27
CA HIS A 3 10.84 2.48 3.97
C HIS A 3 10.39 1.13 4.51
N PHE A 4 9.86 1.12 5.74
CA PHE A 4 9.44 -0.10 6.41
C PHE A 4 8.05 0.07 7.01
N ALA A 5 7.22 -0.96 6.83
CA ALA A 5 5.89 -1.01 7.42
C ALA A 5 5.90 -1.91 8.66
N LYS A 6 5.34 -1.42 9.76
CA LYS A 6 5.12 -2.23 10.95
C LYS A 6 3.76 -2.90 10.84
N LEU A 7 3.74 -4.21 11.03
CA LEU A 7 2.51 -5.00 10.95
C LEU A 7 1.94 -5.26 12.33
N GLY A 8 0.66 -5.03 12.48
CA GLY A 8 -0.10 -5.39 13.66
C GLY A 8 -0.91 -6.66 13.42
N LYS A 9 -1.96 -6.85 14.22
CA LYS A 9 -2.84 -8.00 14.14
C LYS A 9 -3.40 -8.16 12.73
N GLY A 10 -3.39 -9.37 12.20
CA GLY A 10 -3.91 -9.67 10.86
C GLY A 10 -3.05 -9.11 9.73
N ASN A 11 -1.79 -8.78 10.00
CA ASN A 11 -0.86 -8.18 9.03
C ASN A 11 -1.31 -6.81 8.52
N ILE A 12 -2.06 -6.08 9.34
CA ILE A 12 -2.48 -4.71 9.01
C ILE A 12 -1.36 -3.75 9.37
N VAL A 13 -1.03 -2.86 8.45
CA VAL A 13 0.03 -1.86 8.65
C VAL A 13 -0.42 -0.83 9.68
N THR A 14 0.37 -0.66 10.74
CA THR A 14 0.09 0.31 11.80
C THR A 14 0.98 1.54 11.73
N LYS A 15 2.12 1.44 11.05
CA LYS A 15 3.10 2.51 10.96
C LYS A 15 3.99 2.29 9.75
N VAL A 16 4.41 3.37 9.10
CA VAL A 16 5.44 3.33 8.06
C VAL A 16 6.53 4.31 8.44
N VAL A 17 7.78 3.87 8.42
CA VAL A 17 8.92 4.69 8.81
C VAL A 17 10.01 4.63 7.74
N VAL A 18 10.91 5.61 7.80
CA VAL A 18 12.04 5.74 6.88
C VAL A 18 13.33 5.43 7.63
N VAL A 19 14.18 4.60 7.04
CA VAL A 19 15.51 4.27 7.57
C VAL A 19 16.56 4.64 6.54
N HIS A 20 17.63 5.30 6.99
CA HIS A 20 18.71 5.71 6.10
C HIS A 20 19.39 4.48 5.48
N ASN A 21 19.79 4.58 4.20
CA ASN A 21 20.39 3.46 3.47
C ASN A 21 21.70 2.94 4.11
N ASN A 22 22.43 3.81 4.81
CA ASN A 22 23.65 3.39 5.52
C ASN A 22 23.36 2.40 6.64
N ILE A 23 22.14 2.42 7.18
CA ILE A 23 21.69 1.52 8.26
C ILE A 23 20.96 0.34 7.65
N ALA A 24 19.99 0.62 6.74
CA ALA A 24 19.23 -0.42 6.04
C ALA A 24 19.99 -0.83 4.78
N THR A 25 21.11 -1.51 4.96
CA THR A 25 21.90 -2.04 3.84
C THR A 25 21.19 -3.19 3.13
N ASP A 26 20.29 -3.87 3.86
CA ASP A 26 19.32 -4.81 3.32
C ASP A 26 18.08 -4.80 4.23
N GLU A 27 17.07 -5.58 3.87
CA GLU A 27 15.81 -5.62 4.64
C GLU A 27 16.05 -6.10 6.07
N ALA A 28 16.84 -7.15 6.25
CA ALA A 28 17.10 -7.73 7.57
C ALA A 28 17.81 -6.72 8.49
N ALA A 29 18.78 -5.98 7.98
CA ALA A 29 19.50 -4.97 8.74
C ALA A 29 18.57 -3.82 9.18
N GLY A 30 17.69 -3.37 8.28
CA GLY A 30 16.72 -2.33 8.60
C GLY A 30 15.71 -2.80 9.65
N ILE A 31 15.23 -4.01 9.56
CA ILE A 31 14.30 -4.59 10.53
C ILE A 31 14.95 -4.69 11.91
N GLN A 32 16.18 -5.18 11.98
CA GLN A 32 16.89 -5.29 13.27
C GLN A 32 17.11 -3.92 13.90
N PHE A 33 17.50 -2.92 13.11
CA PHE A 33 17.64 -1.55 13.59
C PHE A 33 16.34 -1.04 14.21
N LEU A 34 15.19 -1.28 13.58
CA LEU A 34 13.89 -0.79 14.06
C LEU A 34 13.45 -1.52 15.34
N LYS A 35 13.68 -2.83 15.41
CA LYS A 35 13.40 -3.59 16.65
C LYS A 35 14.19 -3.05 17.82
N ASP A 36 15.46 -2.72 17.61
CA ASP A 36 16.34 -2.18 18.65
C ASP A 36 15.95 -0.75 19.02
N LEU A 37 15.66 0.08 18.01
CA LEU A 37 15.31 1.50 18.23
C LEU A 37 14.07 1.66 19.09
N TYR A 38 13.03 0.86 18.83
CA TYR A 38 11.76 0.92 19.56
C TYR A 38 11.74 -0.03 20.76
N ASN A 39 12.82 -0.79 20.98
CA ASN A 39 12.89 -1.80 22.06
C ASN A 39 11.70 -2.77 21.98
N GLU A 40 11.40 -3.24 20.79
CA GLU A 40 10.28 -4.14 20.50
C GLU A 40 10.77 -5.36 19.71
N PRO A 41 11.47 -6.33 20.37
CA PRO A 41 12.09 -7.46 19.65
C PRO A 41 11.05 -8.37 18.97
N TYR A 42 9.78 -8.31 19.37
CA TYR A 42 8.72 -9.13 18.79
C TYR A 42 7.93 -8.39 17.71
N SER A 43 8.27 -7.14 17.41
CA SER A 43 7.59 -6.40 16.35
C SER A 43 7.89 -7.01 14.99
N VAL A 44 6.92 -6.90 14.08
CA VAL A 44 7.03 -7.42 12.71
C VAL A 44 7.10 -6.24 11.76
N TRP A 45 8.16 -6.22 10.95
CA TRP A 45 8.40 -5.17 9.98
C TRP A 45 8.61 -5.77 8.61
N VAL A 46 8.13 -5.11 7.57
CA VAL A 46 8.30 -5.52 6.18
C VAL A 46 8.69 -4.29 5.37
N GLN A 47 9.72 -4.43 4.56
CA GLN A 47 10.16 -3.32 3.70
C GLN A 47 9.12 -3.04 2.61
N THR A 48 8.91 -1.76 2.33
CA THR A 48 8.05 -1.29 1.24
C THR A 48 8.83 -0.30 0.38
N SER A 49 8.28 0.08 -0.76
CA SER A 49 8.94 1.04 -1.66
C SER A 49 8.04 2.22 -1.95
N TYR A 50 8.52 3.40 -1.64
CA TYR A 50 7.85 4.68 -1.92
C TYR A 50 7.53 4.86 -3.42
N ASN A 51 8.28 4.19 -4.30
CA ASN A 51 8.20 4.39 -5.74
C ASN A 51 7.29 3.40 -6.46
N THR A 52 6.62 2.48 -5.74
CA THR A 52 5.84 1.41 -6.37
C THR A 52 4.35 1.60 -6.12
N ARG A 53 3.54 1.50 -7.18
CA ARG A 53 2.09 1.47 -7.10
C ARG A 53 1.52 0.66 -8.27
N GLY A 54 0.56 -0.21 -7.99
CA GLY A 54 -0.06 -1.05 -9.00
C GLY A 54 0.93 -1.95 -9.74
N GLY A 55 2.02 -2.32 -9.08
CA GLY A 55 3.07 -3.14 -9.68
C GLY A 55 3.99 -2.37 -10.62
N VAL A 56 3.96 -1.03 -10.58
CA VAL A 56 4.78 -0.19 -11.46
C VAL A 56 5.65 0.74 -10.62
N HIS A 57 6.93 0.85 -10.98
CA HIS A 57 7.86 1.81 -10.37
C HIS A 57 7.71 3.16 -11.07
N LYS A 58 7.46 4.23 -10.30
CA LYS A 58 7.11 5.55 -10.86
C LYS A 58 8.20 6.21 -11.70
N THR A 59 9.47 5.79 -11.54
CA THR A 59 10.60 6.32 -12.33
C THR A 59 11.22 5.27 -13.24
N GLY A 60 10.54 4.14 -13.46
CA GLY A 60 11.01 3.09 -14.38
C GLY A 60 11.97 2.08 -13.77
N GLY A 61 12.21 2.13 -12.45
CA GLY A 61 13.01 1.13 -11.75
C GLY A 61 12.27 -0.19 -11.55
N THR A 62 12.78 -1.04 -10.68
CA THR A 62 12.16 -2.33 -10.36
C THR A 62 11.04 -2.14 -9.34
N PRO A 63 9.81 -2.54 -9.66
CA PRO A 63 8.70 -2.51 -8.69
C PRO A 63 8.99 -3.41 -7.49
N PHE A 64 8.49 -3.04 -6.30
CA PHE A 64 8.70 -3.79 -5.08
C PHE A 64 7.40 -3.94 -4.31
N ARG A 65 6.96 -5.18 -4.11
CA ARG A 65 5.78 -5.56 -3.33
C ARG A 65 4.51 -4.79 -3.71
N MET A 66 4.36 -4.52 -4.99
CA MET A 66 3.16 -4.01 -5.68
C MET A 66 2.75 -2.59 -5.34
N ASN A 67 2.60 -2.25 -4.06
CA ASN A 67 2.11 -0.93 -3.64
C ASN A 67 2.90 -0.42 -2.44
N TYR A 68 3.21 0.87 -2.44
CA TYR A 68 3.78 1.52 -1.26
C TYR A 68 2.79 1.38 -0.10
N ALA A 69 3.28 0.89 1.04
CA ALA A 69 2.44 0.65 2.21
C ALA A 69 1.93 1.96 2.80
N GLY A 70 0.69 1.93 3.26
CA GLY A 70 0.10 2.98 4.07
C GLY A 70 -0.52 2.38 5.31
N VAL A 71 -0.83 3.20 6.31
CA VAL A 71 -1.56 2.75 7.50
C VAL A 71 -2.89 2.15 7.06
N ASP A 72 -3.29 1.04 7.68
CA ASP A 72 -4.47 0.24 7.39
C ASP A 72 -4.38 -0.62 6.13
N TYR A 73 -3.28 -0.54 5.35
CA TYR A 73 -3.02 -1.50 4.29
C TYR A 73 -2.79 -2.89 4.90
N LYS A 74 -3.05 -3.92 4.12
CA LYS A 74 -2.77 -5.30 4.53
C LYS A 74 -1.54 -5.80 3.79
N TYR A 75 -0.60 -6.41 4.51
CA TYR A 75 0.47 -7.16 3.88
C TYR A 75 0.00 -8.60 3.63
N ASP A 76 -0.06 -9.00 2.36
CA ASP A 76 -0.41 -10.36 1.94
C ASP A 76 0.89 -11.15 1.79
N ASP A 77 1.15 -12.08 2.71
CA ASP A 77 2.40 -12.84 2.74
C ASP A 77 2.48 -13.91 1.65
N VAL A 78 1.34 -14.35 1.12
CA VAL A 78 1.30 -15.29 0.00
C VAL A 78 1.69 -14.61 -1.31
N ARG A 79 1.16 -13.41 -1.56
CA ARG A 79 1.51 -12.61 -2.73
C ARG A 79 2.81 -11.82 -2.54
N ASP A 80 3.31 -11.69 -1.32
CA ASP A 80 4.42 -10.81 -0.94
C ASP A 80 4.16 -9.39 -1.42
N ALA A 81 3.04 -8.82 -1.01
CA ALA A 81 2.59 -7.53 -1.54
C ALA A 81 1.68 -6.79 -0.56
N PHE A 82 1.63 -5.47 -0.69
CA PHE A 82 0.75 -4.62 0.10
C PHE A 82 -0.54 -4.33 -0.68
N ILE A 83 -1.68 -4.48 -0.01
CA ILE A 83 -3.00 -4.26 -0.58
C ILE A 83 -3.67 -3.12 0.18
N PRO A 84 -4.14 -2.06 -0.52
CA PRO A 84 -4.87 -0.97 0.15
C PRO A 84 -6.19 -1.46 0.76
N PRO A 85 -6.75 -0.72 1.73
CA PRO A 85 -8.05 -1.06 2.27
C PRO A 85 -9.12 -1.01 1.18
N LYS A 86 -10.10 -1.92 1.26
CA LYS A 86 -11.23 -1.94 0.34
C LYS A 86 -12.07 -0.67 0.54
N PRO A 87 -12.23 0.19 -0.47
CA PRO A 87 -12.93 1.46 -0.29
C PRO A 87 -14.44 1.31 -0.18
N PHE A 88 -15.02 0.35 -0.92
CA PHE A 88 -16.47 0.11 -0.94
C PHE A 88 -16.74 -1.37 -1.19
N ASP A 89 -17.85 -1.88 -0.70
CA ASP A 89 -18.20 -3.31 -0.80
C ASP A 89 -18.33 -3.79 -2.24
N SER A 90 -18.78 -2.93 -3.17
CA SER A 90 -18.98 -3.29 -4.57
C SER A 90 -17.69 -3.37 -5.38
N TRP A 91 -16.60 -2.81 -4.86
CA TRP A 91 -15.32 -2.80 -5.57
C TRP A 91 -14.63 -4.16 -5.48
N THR A 92 -13.90 -4.53 -6.52
CA THR A 92 -13.20 -5.81 -6.59
C THR A 92 -11.70 -5.61 -6.74
N LEU A 93 -10.93 -6.53 -6.19
CA LEU A 93 -9.47 -6.47 -6.25
C LEU A 93 -8.99 -6.88 -7.64
N ASN A 94 -8.16 -6.04 -8.25
CA ASN A 94 -7.45 -6.38 -9.48
C ASN A 94 -6.20 -7.17 -9.11
N GLU A 95 -6.13 -8.44 -9.50
CA GLU A 95 -5.02 -9.31 -9.13
C GLU A 95 -3.70 -8.93 -9.79
N ASP A 96 -3.73 -8.17 -10.89
CA ASP A 96 -2.52 -7.73 -11.59
C ASP A 96 -1.87 -6.50 -10.92
N THR A 97 -2.67 -5.61 -10.35
CA THR A 97 -2.19 -4.36 -9.74
C THR A 97 -2.30 -4.36 -8.22
N LEU A 98 -3.13 -5.23 -7.66
CA LEU A 98 -3.54 -5.25 -6.26
C LEU A 98 -4.11 -3.90 -5.81
N LEU A 99 -4.82 -3.26 -6.70
CA LEU A 99 -5.65 -2.08 -6.45
C LEU A 99 -7.12 -2.46 -6.63
N TRP A 100 -8.00 -1.68 -6.00
CA TRP A 100 -9.43 -1.95 -6.05
C TRP A 100 -10.06 -1.26 -7.25
N ASN A 101 -10.87 -2.00 -8.01
CA ASN A 101 -11.58 -1.49 -9.17
C ASN A 101 -13.06 -1.33 -8.87
N PRO A 102 -13.67 -0.20 -9.23
CA PRO A 102 -15.12 -0.05 -9.14
C PRO A 102 -15.82 -0.93 -10.19
N PRO A 103 -17.10 -1.29 -9.96
CA PRO A 103 -17.87 -2.06 -10.96
C PRO A 103 -18.17 -1.26 -12.23
N VAL A 104 -18.09 0.08 -12.16
CA VAL A 104 -18.27 0.97 -13.31
C VAL A 104 -17.02 1.82 -13.47
N SER A 105 -16.44 1.85 -14.66
CA SER A 105 -15.21 2.60 -14.91
C SER A 105 -15.39 4.08 -14.65
N PHE A 106 -14.37 4.71 -14.07
CA PHE A 106 -14.36 6.16 -13.85
C PHE A 106 -14.49 6.89 -15.20
N PRO A 107 -15.41 7.86 -15.33
CA PRO A 107 -15.58 8.61 -16.58
C PRO A 107 -14.30 9.36 -16.96
N ASP A 108 -13.91 9.27 -18.24
CA ASP A 108 -12.71 9.89 -18.76
C ASP A 108 -13.07 11.11 -19.61
N ASP A 109 -13.71 12.09 -18.97
CA ASP A 109 -14.18 13.32 -19.65
C ASP A 109 -13.61 14.59 -19.04
N GLY A 110 -12.66 14.46 -18.08
CA GLY A 110 -12.03 15.60 -17.42
C GLY A 110 -12.84 16.21 -16.28
N ASN A 111 -14.05 15.72 -16.02
CA ASN A 111 -14.88 16.20 -14.92
C ASN A 111 -14.56 15.46 -13.62
N ARG A 112 -15.06 15.99 -12.52
CA ARG A 112 -14.93 15.37 -11.20
C ARG A 112 -16.17 14.59 -10.85
N TYR A 113 -15.98 13.41 -10.24
CA TYR A 113 -17.07 12.53 -9.85
C TYR A 113 -16.84 11.99 -8.45
N ASN A 114 -17.94 11.75 -7.73
CA ASN A 114 -17.94 11.00 -6.49
C ASN A 114 -18.61 9.65 -6.72
N TRP A 115 -18.05 8.60 -6.10
CA TRP A 115 -18.66 7.29 -6.16
C TRP A 115 -19.90 7.24 -5.28
N ASN A 116 -21.01 6.76 -5.84
CA ASN A 116 -22.26 6.52 -5.13
C ASN A 116 -22.43 5.01 -4.97
N GLU A 117 -22.13 4.49 -3.79
CA GLU A 117 -22.18 3.05 -3.52
C GLU A 117 -23.61 2.51 -3.58
N THR A 118 -24.60 3.27 -3.13
CA THR A 118 -25.99 2.84 -3.12
C THR A 118 -26.50 2.55 -4.53
N ASN A 119 -26.21 3.43 -5.48
CA ASN A 119 -26.65 3.31 -6.86
C ASN A 119 -25.59 2.68 -7.78
N GLN A 120 -24.37 2.51 -7.27
CA GLN A 120 -23.19 2.04 -8.03
C GLN A 120 -22.99 2.89 -9.29
N THR A 121 -22.93 4.19 -9.10
CA THR A 121 -22.74 5.18 -10.16
C THR A 121 -21.68 6.20 -9.78
N TRP A 122 -21.10 6.81 -10.80
CA TRP A 122 -20.24 7.98 -10.62
C TRP A 122 -21.10 9.23 -10.76
N ASP A 123 -21.25 9.96 -9.68
CA ASP A 123 -22.08 11.17 -9.62
C ASP A 123 -21.23 12.41 -9.88
N LEU A 124 -21.63 13.23 -10.85
CA LEU A 124 -20.92 14.46 -11.20
C LEU A 124 -20.90 15.42 -10.03
N VAL A 125 -19.71 15.92 -9.70
CA VAL A 125 -19.57 16.96 -8.69
C VAL A 125 -19.92 18.30 -9.31
N SER A 126 -21.00 18.92 -8.82
CA SER A 126 -21.39 20.26 -9.27
C SER A 126 -20.73 21.30 -8.36
N GLU A 127 -20.27 22.37 -8.96
CA GLU A 127 -19.71 23.50 -8.24
C GLU A 127 -20.75 24.51 -7.82
#